data_06ff511f23e5b1b43aa6d56f0e56c7ac
#
_entry.id   06ff511f23e5b1b43aa6d56f0e56c7ac
#
_cell.length_a   1.000
_cell.length_b   1.000
_cell.length_c   1.000
_cell.angle_alpha   90.00
_cell.angle_beta   90.00
_cell.angle_gamma   90.00
#
_symmetry.space_group_name_H-M   'P 1'
#
loop_
_entity.id
_entity.type
_entity.pdbx_description
1 polymer ?
#
loop_
_entity_poly.entity_id
_entity_poly.type
_entity_poly.pdbx_seq_one_letter_code
_entity_poly.pdbx_strand_id
1 'polypeptide(L)'
;MRKVRYFLWLGLLAALPLGAAVRTPAVFGDSMVLQRNRPLPVWGWAEPGEAVKVTLGESVAETVADASGRWRVTLPARPEGGPCELTVAGENTLRFKDVMIGEVWLCSGQSNMAWRLNQSEGAEQAIRDSANPRLRLFQVERHWGQVAPEQGTGRWRVSSPESSGTFSGVGYFFGRRLAAELEVTVGLIDVSWGGTRIEPWISPAELGNYPQLAELNRQAQLFDPASAAHRE
;
A
#
# COMPACT_ATOMS: atom_id res chain seq x y z
N MET A 1 72.90 18.10 -4.88
CA MET A 1 71.78 17.31 -4.29
C MET A 1 70.46 18.03 -4.57
N ARG A 2 69.64 17.54 -5.53
CA ARG A 2 68.33 18.11 -5.90
C ARG A 2 67.26 17.52 -4.98
N LYS A 3 66.57 18.33 -4.18
CA LYS A 3 65.43 17.95 -3.36
C LYS A 3 64.17 17.90 -4.23
N VAL A 4 63.63 16.71 -4.45
CA VAL A 4 62.35 16.47 -5.10
C VAL A 4 61.22 16.69 -4.08
N ARG A 5 60.37 17.66 -4.31
CA ARG A 5 59.15 17.95 -3.50
C ARG A 5 57.97 17.17 -4.11
N TYR A 6 57.47 16.14 -3.43
CA TYR A 6 56.22 15.46 -3.77
C TYR A 6 55.05 16.33 -3.27
N PHE A 7 54.23 16.78 -4.20
CA PHE A 7 52.93 17.38 -3.90
C PHE A 7 51.92 16.23 -3.82
N LEU A 8 51.44 15.89 -2.62
CA LEU A 8 50.28 15.04 -2.44
C LEU A 8 49.00 15.85 -2.78
N TRP A 9 48.37 15.54 -3.88
CA TRP A 9 46.98 15.93 -4.14
C TRP A 9 46.05 15.06 -3.33
N LEU A 10 45.49 15.53 -2.22
CA LEU A 10 44.34 14.95 -1.58
C LEU A 10 43.13 15.32 -2.44
N GLY A 11 42.67 14.36 -3.26
CA GLY A 11 41.40 14.46 -3.93
C GLY A 11 40.27 14.30 -2.89
N LEU A 12 39.59 15.41 -2.60
CA LEU A 12 38.34 15.41 -1.82
C LEU A 12 37.27 14.69 -2.67
N LEU A 13 37.07 13.39 -2.47
CA LEU A 13 35.87 12.69 -2.98
C LEU A 13 34.68 13.27 -2.21
N ALA A 14 33.99 14.22 -2.82
CA ALA A 14 32.64 14.60 -2.38
C ALA A 14 31.76 13.36 -2.54
N ALA A 15 31.44 12.69 -1.44
CA ALA A 15 30.38 11.70 -1.41
C ALA A 15 29.09 12.45 -1.77
N LEU A 16 28.61 12.24 -2.99
CA LEU A 16 27.26 12.64 -3.36
C LEU A 16 26.33 11.88 -2.40
N PRO A 17 25.44 12.58 -1.67
CA PRO A 17 24.43 11.88 -0.89
C PRO A 17 23.64 11.00 -1.88
N LEU A 18 23.60 9.68 -1.66
CA LEU A 18 22.60 8.82 -2.26
C LEU A 18 21.27 9.24 -1.62
N GLY A 19 20.63 10.25 -2.17
CA GLY A 19 19.32 10.68 -1.74
C GLY A 19 18.37 9.49 -1.82
N ALA A 20 17.61 9.22 -0.77
CA ALA A 20 16.59 8.18 -0.82
C ALA A 20 15.46 8.70 -1.70
N ALA A 21 15.39 8.18 -2.91
CA ALA A 21 14.37 8.49 -3.90
C ALA A 21 12.94 8.41 -3.32
N VAL A 22 12.01 9.24 -3.79
CA VAL A 22 10.61 9.19 -3.39
C VAL A 22 10.03 7.77 -3.55
N ARG A 23 9.35 7.30 -2.53
CA ARG A 23 8.76 5.95 -2.45
C ARG A 23 7.32 6.02 -1.96
N THR A 24 6.53 5.03 -2.35
CA THR A 24 5.14 4.88 -1.91
C THR A 24 4.88 3.47 -1.39
N PRO A 25 3.86 3.25 -0.54
CA PRO A 25 3.38 1.90 -0.22
C PRO A 25 2.95 1.15 -1.48
N ALA A 26 3.03 -0.19 -1.44
CA ALA A 26 2.68 -1.07 -2.56
C ALA A 26 1.21 -0.94 -3.03
N VAL A 27 0.33 -0.37 -2.19
CA VAL A 27 -1.07 -0.10 -2.57
C VAL A 27 -1.18 0.95 -3.68
N PHE A 28 -0.16 1.81 -3.85
CA PHE A 28 -0.04 2.66 -5.03
C PHE A 28 0.73 1.92 -6.10
N GLY A 29 0.07 1.60 -7.19
CA GLY A 29 0.61 0.81 -8.29
C GLY A 29 -0.24 0.88 -9.53
N ASP A 30 0.26 0.31 -10.62
CA ASP A 30 -0.50 0.19 -11.86
C ASP A 30 -1.81 -0.56 -11.60
N SER A 31 -2.86 -0.16 -12.32
CA SER A 31 -4.20 -0.73 -12.23
C SER A 31 -4.91 -0.56 -10.87
N MET A 32 -4.41 0.32 -9.99
CA MET A 32 -5.06 0.60 -8.70
C MET A 32 -6.41 1.30 -8.87
N VAL A 33 -7.22 1.23 -7.82
CA VAL A 33 -8.46 1.99 -7.69
C VAL A 33 -8.33 2.96 -6.53
N LEU A 34 -8.68 4.23 -6.76
CA LEU A 34 -8.81 5.26 -5.73
C LEU A 34 -10.29 5.51 -5.43
N GLN A 35 -10.62 5.78 -4.15
CA GLN A 35 -12.02 5.92 -3.70
C GLN A 35 -12.69 7.14 -4.33
N ARG A 36 -13.81 6.94 -5.03
CA ARG A 36 -14.62 8.02 -5.59
C ARG A 36 -15.31 8.86 -4.50
N ASN A 37 -15.67 10.10 -4.85
CA ASN A 37 -16.47 11.01 -4.04
C ASN A 37 -15.89 11.29 -2.63
N ARG A 38 -14.61 11.09 -2.45
CA ARG A 38 -13.83 11.35 -1.23
C ARG A 38 -12.53 12.05 -1.58
N PRO A 39 -11.98 12.89 -0.69
CA PRO A 39 -10.62 13.37 -0.83
C PRO A 39 -9.65 12.19 -0.98
N LEU A 40 -8.67 12.33 -1.88
CA LEU A 40 -7.75 11.26 -2.26
C LEU A 40 -6.40 11.47 -1.56
N PRO A 41 -6.13 10.81 -0.42
CA PRO A 41 -4.83 10.88 0.23
C PRO A 41 -3.80 10.06 -0.57
N VAL A 42 -2.64 10.65 -0.81
CA VAL A 42 -1.44 9.98 -1.35
C VAL A 42 -0.30 10.26 -0.39
N TRP A 43 0.49 9.24 -0.07
CA TRP A 43 1.55 9.35 0.94
C TRP A 43 2.71 8.40 0.62
N GLY A 44 3.83 8.66 1.29
CA GLY A 44 5.01 7.82 1.16
C GLY A 44 6.20 8.37 1.93
N TRP A 45 7.38 8.08 1.42
CA TRP A 45 8.66 8.46 2.02
C TRP A 45 9.55 9.11 0.97
N ALA A 46 10.40 10.01 1.42
CA ALA A 46 11.42 10.73 0.65
C ALA A 46 12.54 11.16 1.60
N GLU A 47 13.57 11.86 1.13
CA GLU A 47 14.53 12.49 2.02
C GLU A 47 13.85 13.57 2.86
N PRO A 48 14.25 13.72 4.16
CA PRO A 48 13.79 14.85 4.97
C PRO A 48 14.02 16.17 4.28
N GLY A 49 12.96 16.96 4.12
CA GLY A 49 13.03 18.26 3.43
C GLY A 49 12.87 18.18 1.90
N GLU A 50 12.74 17.00 1.32
CA GLU A 50 12.49 16.83 -0.12
C GLU A 50 11.11 17.35 -0.51
N ALA A 51 11.03 18.15 -1.56
CA ALA A 51 9.77 18.61 -2.14
C ALA A 51 9.16 17.49 -2.98
N VAL A 52 7.90 17.15 -2.71
CA VAL A 52 7.14 16.09 -3.41
C VAL A 52 5.91 16.70 -4.08
N LYS A 53 5.76 16.43 -5.36
CA LYS A 53 4.62 16.82 -6.18
C LYS A 53 3.84 15.60 -6.64
N VAL A 54 2.53 15.60 -6.39
CA VAL A 54 1.63 14.53 -6.84
C VAL A 54 0.65 15.09 -7.85
N THR A 55 0.52 14.40 -8.98
CA THR A 55 -0.38 14.79 -10.09
C THR A 55 -1.29 13.64 -10.45
N LEU A 56 -2.60 13.89 -10.57
CA LEU A 56 -3.62 12.96 -11.07
C LEU A 56 -4.53 13.71 -12.06
N GLY A 57 -4.29 13.49 -13.37
CA GLY A 57 -4.92 14.32 -14.41
C GLY A 57 -4.60 15.80 -14.21
N GLU A 58 -5.61 16.64 -14.07
CA GLU A 58 -5.46 18.09 -13.82
C GLU A 58 -5.24 18.45 -12.34
N SER A 59 -5.46 17.50 -11.42
CA SER A 59 -5.30 17.74 -9.99
C SER A 59 -3.82 17.64 -9.61
N VAL A 60 -3.32 18.67 -8.92
CA VAL A 60 -1.94 18.76 -8.44
C VAL A 60 -1.95 19.11 -6.95
N ALA A 61 -1.09 18.46 -6.18
CA ALA A 61 -0.79 18.82 -4.80
C ALA A 61 0.71 18.68 -4.53
N GLU A 62 1.23 19.56 -3.68
CA GLU A 62 2.65 19.61 -3.33
C GLU A 62 2.82 19.60 -1.82
N THR A 63 3.91 19.04 -1.34
CA THR A 63 4.29 18.97 0.07
C THR A 63 5.81 18.87 0.19
N VAL A 64 6.29 18.88 1.43
CA VAL A 64 7.69 18.62 1.77
C VAL A 64 7.71 17.45 2.75
N ALA A 65 8.63 16.52 2.57
CA ALA A 65 8.84 15.42 3.51
C ALA A 65 9.29 15.97 4.88
N ASP A 66 8.69 15.45 5.94
CA ASP A 66 9.00 15.85 7.31
C ASP A 66 10.38 15.34 7.77
N ALA A 67 10.78 15.65 9.02
CA ALA A 67 12.06 15.24 9.59
C ALA A 67 12.23 13.70 9.70
N SER A 68 11.13 12.93 9.60
CA SER A 68 11.16 11.47 9.55
C SER A 68 11.16 10.92 8.11
N GLY A 69 11.22 11.80 7.11
CA GLY A 69 11.15 11.45 5.70
C GLY A 69 9.73 11.06 5.23
N ARG A 70 8.68 11.31 6.00
CA ARG A 70 7.30 11.03 5.61
C ARG A 70 6.67 12.22 4.92
N TRP A 71 5.91 11.95 3.88
CA TRP A 71 5.12 12.96 3.19
C TRP A 71 3.68 12.48 2.96
N ARG A 72 2.77 13.42 2.88
CA ARG A 72 1.36 13.18 2.54
C ARG A 72 0.77 14.39 1.85
N VAL A 73 -0.02 14.14 0.82
CA VAL A 73 -0.90 15.13 0.18
C VAL A 73 -2.33 14.60 0.14
N THR A 74 -3.27 15.49 -0.10
CA THR A 74 -4.67 15.12 -0.34
C THR A 74 -5.13 15.82 -1.61
N LEU A 75 -5.42 15.04 -2.65
CA LEU A 75 -6.04 15.54 -3.88
C LEU A 75 -7.55 15.72 -3.69
N PRO A 76 -8.18 16.61 -4.47
CA PRO A 76 -9.63 16.80 -4.42
C PRO A 76 -10.41 15.52 -4.69
N ALA A 77 -11.61 15.43 -4.11
CA ALA A 77 -12.57 14.38 -4.43
C ALA A 77 -12.93 14.40 -5.92
N ARG A 78 -13.09 13.22 -6.50
CA ARG A 78 -13.48 13.05 -7.91
C ARG A 78 -14.62 12.04 -8.01
N PRO A 79 -15.52 12.19 -9.00
CA PRO A 79 -16.45 11.14 -9.36
C PRO A 79 -15.72 9.94 -9.93
N GLU A 80 -16.43 8.85 -10.18
CA GLU A 80 -15.92 7.69 -10.90
C GLU A 80 -15.34 8.07 -12.27
N GLY A 81 -14.33 7.31 -12.71
CA GLY A 81 -13.69 7.55 -14.00
C GLY A 81 -12.35 6.88 -14.15
N GLY A 82 -11.64 7.24 -15.17
CA GLY A 82 -10.37 6.67 -15.57
C GLY A 82 -10.46 5.94 -16.91
N PRO A 83 -9.36 5.32 -17.38
CA PRO A 83 -8.07 5.27 -16.67
C PRO A 83 -7.34 6.63 -16.66
N CYS A 84 -6.64 6.89 -15.55
CA CYS A 84 -5.77 8.04 -15.36
C CYS A 84 -4.32 7.59 -15.14
N GLU A 85 -3.37 8.53 -15.14
CA GLU A 85 -2.02 8.34 -14.63
C GLU A 85 -1.86 9.13 -13.33
N LEU A 86 -1.34 8.48 -12.27
CA LEU A 86 -0.86 9.14 -11.07
C LEU A 86 0.65 9.26 -11.15
N THR A 87 1.17 10.49 -10.99
CA THR A 87 2.61 10.75 -10.94
C THR A 87 2.97 11.28 -9.55
N VAL A 88 4.06 10.76 -8.99
CA VAL A 88 4.70 11.26 -7.77
C VAL A 88 6.13 11.64 -8.13
N ALA A 89 6.44 12.92 -8.08
CA ALA A 89 7.73 13.48 -8.45
C ALA A 89 8.41 14.10 -7.23
N GLY A 90 9.62 13.68 -6.97
CA GLY A 90 10.61 14.24 -6.07
C GLY A 90 11.95 14.26 -6.78
N GLU A 91 13.03 13.80 -6.17
CA GLU A 91 14.32 13.59 -6.84
C GLU A 91 14.23 12.56 -7.97
N ASN A 92 13.36 11.55 -7.81
CA ASN A 92 12.93 10.63 -8.86
C ASN A 92 11.46 10.85 -9.20
N THR A 93 10.93 10.09 -10.17
CA THR A 93 9.52 10.14 -10.55
C THR A 93 8.94 8.73 -10.62
N LEU A 94 7.89 8.50 -9.84
CA LEU A 94 7.05 7.32 -9.94
C LEU A 94 5.86 7.64 -10.84
N ARG A 95 5.49 6.71 -11.73
CA ARG A 95 4.32 6.81 -12.62
C ARG A 95 3.50 5.56 -12.50
N PHE A 96 2.24 5.71 -12.14
CA PHE A 96 1.29 4.61 -12.03
C PHE A 96 0.22 4.78 -13.10
N LYS A 97 0.11 3.77 -13.96
CA LYS A 97 -0.81 3.75 -15.11
C LYS A 97 -2.09 3.00 -14.79
N ASP A 98 -3.10 3.20 -15.64
CA ASP A 98 -4.39 2.50 -15.53
C ASP A 98 -5.04 2.68 -14.15
N VAL A 99 -4.91 3.90 -13.57
CA VAL A 99 -5.52 4.26 -12.28
C VAL A 99 -7.00 4.57 -12.51
N MET A 100 -7.85 3.86 -11.77
CA MET A 100 -9.30 4.06 -11.81
C MET A 100 -9.78 4.82 -10.58
N ILE A 101 -10.81 5.62 -10.74
CA ILE A 101 -11.58 6.20 -9.63
C ILE A 101 -12.88 5.41 -9.52
N GLY A 102 -13.11 4.76 -8.38
CA GLY A 102 -14.23 3.85 -8.18
C GLY A 102 -14.48 3.54 -6.71
N GLU A 103 -15.06 2.40 -6.42
CA GLU A 103 -15.25 1.91 -5.05
C GLU A 103 -14.04 1.12 -4.59
N VAL A 104 -13.59 1.34 -3.35
CA VAL A 104 -12.49 0.58 -2.75
C VAL A 104 -12.99 -0.09 -1.47
N TRP A 105 -12.79 -1.41 -1.39
CA TRP A 105 -13.22 -2.23 -0.26
C TRP A 105 -12.08 -3.04 0.31
N LEU A 106 -12.00 -3.06 1.65
CA LEU A 106 -11.04 -3.87 2.39
C LEU A 106 -11.69 -5.21 2.75
N CYS A 107 -11.11 -6.30 2.26
CA CYS A 107 -11.49 -7.68 2.56
C CYS A 107 -10.61 -8.19 3.69
N SER A 108 -11.04 -8.00 4.94
CA SER A 108 -10.29 -8.33 6.14
C SER A 108 -10.95 -9.48 6.90
N GLY A 109 -10.17 -10.19 7.70
CA GLY A 109 -10.63 -11.28 8.54
C GLY A 109 -9.76 -12.53 8.46
N GLN A 110 -10.32 -13.64 8.92
CA GLN A 110 -9.57 -14.89 8.96
C GLN A 110 -10.10 -15.93 7.94
N SER A 111 -10.25 -17.20 8.30
CA SER A 111 -10.44 -18.35 7.40
C SER A 111 -11.53 -18.16 6.34
N ASN A 112 -12.71 -17.64 6.70
CA ASN A 112 -13.80 -17.49 5.73
C ASN A 112 -13.46 -16.44 4.66
N MET A 113 -12.87 -15.32 5.05
CA MET A 113 -12.41 -14.31 4.08
C MET A 113 -11.20 -14.80 3.29
N ALA A 114 -10.30 -15.56 3.92
CA ALA A 114 -9.09 -16.11 3.28
C ALA A 114 -9.38 -17.34 2.38
N TRP A 115 -10.62 -17.85 2.35
CA TRP A 115 -11.03 -18.94 1.49
C TRP A 115 -10.97 -18.53 0.03
N ARG A 116 -10.18 -19.23 -0.76
CA ARG A 116 -9.88 -18.84 -2.14
C ARG A 116 -11.01 -19.18 -3.10
N LEU A 117 -11.14 -18.41 -4.17
CA LEU A 117 -12.14 -18.64 -5.21
C LEU A 117 -12.01 -20.05 -5.82
N ASN A 118 -10.78 -20.53 -6.07
CA ASN A 118 -10.54 -21.87 -6.63
C ASN A 118 -10.91 -23.02 -5.68
N GLN A 119 -11.26 -22.73 -4.45
CA GLN A 119 -11.73 -23.71 -3.44
C GLN A 119 -13.25 -23.61 -3.20
N SER A 120 -13.92 -22.69 -3.89
CA SER A 120 -15.35 -22.42 -3.73
C SER A 120 -16.20 -23.33 -4.64
N GLU A 121 -17.47 -23.51 -4.29
CA GLU A 121 -18.41 -24.17 -5.18
C GLU A 121 -18.55 -23.40 -6.51
N GLY A 122 -18.59 -24.10 -7.64
CA GLY A 122 -18.64 -23.47 -8.96
C GLY A 122 -17.40 -22.70 -9.37
N ALA A 123 -16.26 -22.91 -8.68
CA ALA A 123 -15.00 -22.18 -8.89
C ALA A 123 -14.54 -22.16 -10.34
N GLU A 124 -14.58 -23.32 -11.03
CA GLU A 124 -14.10 -23.40 -12.41
C GLU A 124 -14.86 -22.47 -13.36
N GLN A 125 -16.19 -22.43 -13.25
CA GLN A 125 -17.00 -21.53 -14.07
C GLN A 125 -16.76 -20.07 -13.67
N ALA A 126 -16.73 -19.78 -12.35
CA ALA A 126 -16.49 -18.44 -11.86
C ALA A 126 -15.13 -17.88 -12.31
N ILE A 127 -14.10 -18.73 -12.36
CA ILE A 127 -12.76 -18.36 -12.84
C ILE A 127 -12.76 -18.16 -14.35
N ARG A 128 -13.34 -19.06 -15.13
CA ARG A 128 -13.46 -18.89 -16.59
C ARG A 128 -14.13 -17.56 -16.96
N ASP A 129 -15.15 -17.16 -16.21
CA ASP A 129 -15.96 -15.96 -16.46
C ASP A 129 -15.43 -14.70 -15.72
N SER A 130 -14.23 -14.77 -15.14
CA SER A 130 -13.73 -13.72 -14.26
C SER A 130 -13.10 -12.53 -14.97
N ALA A 131 -12.99 -12.56 -16.30
CA ALA A 131 -12.48 -11.42 -17.07
C ALA A 131 -13.40 -10.21 -16.91
N ASN A 132 -12.98 -9.24 -16.09
CA ASN A 132 -13.77 -8.06 -15.78
C ASN A 132 -12.86 -6.83 -15.58
N PRO A 133 -12.82 -5.87 -16.53
CA PRO A 133 -11.98 -4.68 -16.41
C PRO A 133 -12.45 -3.72 -15.30
N ARG A 134 -13.68 -3.87 -14.80
CA ARG A 134 -14.20 -3.08 -13.68
C ARG A 134 -13.94 -3.71 -12.32
N LEU A 135 -13.28 -4.87 -12.25
CA LEU A 135 -12.90 -5.50 -10.98
C LEU A 135 -11.38 -5.57 -10.87
N ARG A 136 -10.85 -4.96 -9.82
CA ARG A 136 -9.42 -4.88 -9.54
C ARG A 136 -9.13 -5.55 -8.20
N LEU A 137 -8.10 -6.38 -8.17
CA LEU A 137 -7.75 -7.24 -7.06
C LEU A 137 -6.36 -6.90 -6.57
N PHE A 138 -6.24 -6.54 -5.29
CA PHE A 138 -4.96 -6.36 -4.61
C PHE A 138 -4.89 -7.35 -3.46
N GLN A 139 -3.94 -8.26 -3.50
CA GLN A 139 -3.69 -9.18 -2.41
C GLN A 139 -2.43 -8.77 -1.67
N VAL A 140 -2.58 -8.45 -0.38
CA VAL A 140 -1.46 -8.18 0.51
C VAL A 140 -0.72 -9.49 0.78
N GLU A 141 0.59 -9.49 0.54
CA GLU A 141 1.42 -10.64 0.87
C GLU A 141 1.56 -10.77 2.39
N ARG A 142 1.40 -11.98 2.89
CA ARG A 142 1.53 -12.25 4.32
C ARG A 142 2.97 -12.11 4.75
N HIS A 143 3.16 -11.35 5.81
CA HIS A 143 4.49 -11.16 6.41
C HIS A 143 4.48 -11.65 7.86
N TRP A 144 5.41 -12.54 8.17
CA TRP A 144 5.71 -12.96 9.55
C TRP A 144 6.84 -12.11 10.07
N GLY A 145 6.59 -11.32 11.09
CA GLY A 145 7.61 -10.47 11.70
C GLY A 145 7.05 -9.70 12.89
N GLN A 146 7.94 -9.25 13.74
CA GLN A 146 7.58 -8.42 14.89
C GLN A 146 7.16 -7.00 14.47
N VAL A 147 7.62 -6.57 13.30
CA VAL A 147 7.33 -5.24 12.73
C VAL A 147 6.72 -5.43 11.35
N ALA A 148 5.55 -4.83 11.13
CA ALA A 148 4.94 -4.80 9.81
C ALA A 148 5.83 -3.98 8.85
N PRO A 149 6.09 -4.46 7.62
CA PRO A 149 6.81 -3.67 6.64
C PRO A 149 6.01 -2.41 6.31
N GLU A 150 6.62 -1.23 6.51
CA GLU A 150 5.95 0.07 6.28
C GLU A 150 5.38 0.22 4.86
N GLN A 151 6.05 -0.37 3.87
CA GLN A 151 5.62 -0.27 2.47
C GLN A 151 4.53 -1.30 2.12
N GLY A 152 4.38 -2.34 2.93
CA GLY A 152 3.58 -3.51 2.57
C GLY A 152 4.13 -4.19 1.32
N THR A 153 3.52 -5.31 0.93
CA THR A 153 3.83 -6.02 -0.31
C THR A 153 2.54 -6.45 -0.97
N GLY A 154 2.52 -6.46 -2.28
CA GLY A 154 1.34 -6.79 -3.07
C GLY A 154 1.34 -6.03 -4.40
N ARG A 155 0.37 -6.34 -5.24
CA ARG A 155 0.15 -5.63 -6.50
C ARG A 155 -1.31 -5.71 -6.92
N TRP A 156 -1.78 -4.66 -7.57
CA TRP A 156 -3.07 -4.67 -8.24
C TRP A 156 -3.04 -5.56 -9.49
N ARG A 157 -4.15 -6.20 -9.74
CA ARG A 157 -4.40 -6.97 -10.96
C ARG A 157 -5.82 -6.73 -11.45
N VAL A 158 -6.00 -6.61 -12.74
CA VAL A 158 -7.33 -6.70 -13.33
C VAL A 158 -7.86 -8.11 -13.13
N SER A 159 -9.14 -8.25 -12.79
CA SER A 159 -9.77 -9.55 -12.64
C SER A 159 -9.75 -10.30 -13.96
N SER A 160 -9.18 -11.49 -13.94
CA SER A 160 -9.06 -12.41 -15.08
C SER A 160 -8.95 -13.85 -14.56
N PRO A 161 -9.06 -14.86 -15.44
CA PRO A 161 -8.83 -16.25 -15.07
C PRO A 161 -7.49 -16.50 -14.38
N GLU A 162 -6.45 -15.74 -14.74
CA GLU A 162 -5.10 -15.89 -14.18
C GLU A 162 -4.96 -15.22 -12.79
N SER A 163 -5.79 -14.22 -12.48
CA SER A 163 -5.66 -13.42 -11.25
C SER A 163 -6.70 -13.75 -10.19
N SER A 164 -7.88 -14.25 -10.57
CA SER A 164 -9.02 -14.42 -9.65
C SER A 164 -8.96 -15.66 -8.79
N GLY A 165 -8.41 -16.76 -9.30
CA GLY A 165 -8.49 -18.08 -8.65
C GLY A 165 -7.86 -18.14 -7.25
N THR A 166 -6.80 -17.37 -7.00
CA THR A 166 -6.10 -17.32 -5.70
C THR A 166 -6.61 -16.21 -4.78
N PHE A 167 -7.50 -15.37 -5.25
CA PHE A 167 -8.09 -14.28 -4.46
C PHE A 167 -9.18 -14.80 -3.52
N SER A 168 -9.56 -14.02 -2.50
CA SER A 168 -10.71 -14.32 -1.63
C SER A 168 -11.98 -14.60 -2.44
N GLY A 169 -12.59 -15.77 -2.26
CA GLY A 169 -13.86 -16.11 -2.92
C GLY A 169 -14.99 -15.19 -2.48
N VAL A 170 -15.08 -14.91 -1.17
CA VAL A 170 -16.08 -13.96 -0.61
C VAL A 170 -15.87 -12.58 -1.21
N GLY A 171 -14.63 -12.08 -1.19
CA GLY A 171 -14.28 -10.77 -1.78
C GLY A 171 -14.61 -10.73 -3.28
N TYR A 172 -14.23 -11.77 -4.03
CA TYR A 172 -14.48 -11.84 -5.47
C TYR A 172 -15.99 -11.77 -5.81
N PHE A 173 -16.82 -12.61 -5.18
CA PHE A 173 -18.25 -12.63 -5.48
C PHE A 173 -18.92 -11.32 -5.06
N PHE A 174 -18.54 -10.76 -3.91
CA PHE A 174 -18.99 -9.44 -3.47
C PHE A 174 -18.62 -8.35 -4.48
N GLY A 175 -17.35 -8.23 -4.84
CA GLY A 175 -16.89 -7.18 -5.76
C GLY A 175 -17.46 -7.32 -7.16
N ARG A 176 -17.58 -8.57 -7.68
CA ARG A 176 -18.23 -8.84 -8.96
C ARG A 176 -19.68 -8.34 -8.99
N ARG A 177 -20.44 -8.64 -7.92
CA ARG A 177 -21.84 -8.18 -7.79
C ARG A 177 -21.90 -6.66 -7.71
N LEU A 178 -21.05 -6.07 -6.89
CA LEU A 178 -21.02 -4.63 -6.69
C LEU A 178 -20.65 -3.87 -7.97
N ALA A 179 -19.66 -4.35 -8.72
CA ALA A 179 -19.25 -3.75 -10.01
C ALA A 179 -20.37 -3.82 -11.05
N ALA A 180 -21.18 -4.88 -11.03
CA ALA A 180 -22.33 -5.01 -11.92
C ALA A 180 -23.49 -4.09 -11.54
N GLU A 181 -23.81 -3.97 -10.25
CA GLU A 181 -24.95 -3.16 -9.77
C GLU A 181 -24.67 -1.65 -9.83
N LEU A 182 -23.45 -1.23 -9.51
CA LEU A 182 -23.08 0.18 -9.49
C LEU A 182 -22.53 0.67 -10.84
N GLU A 183 -22.19 -0.24 -11.75
CA GLU A 183 -21.57 0.04 -13.05
C GLU A 183 -20.25 0.84 -12.97
N VAL A 184 -19.56 0.79 -11.81
CA VAL A 184 -18.28 1.46 -11.56
C VAL A 184 -17.15 0.45 -11.39
N THR A 185 -15.90 0.92 -11.47
CA THR A 185 -14.76 0.10 -11.11
C THR A 185 -14.73 -0.14 -9.59
N VAL A 186 -14.54 -1.40 -9.20
CA VAL A 186 -14.41 -1.85 -7.80
C VAL A 186 -13.00 -2.38 -7.57
N GLY A 187 -12.30 -1.81 -6.62
CA GLY A 187 -11.02 -2.29 -6.10
C GLY A 187 -11.22 -3.05 -4.79
N LEU A 188 -10.70 -4.25 -4.73
CA LEU A 188 -10.71 -5.10 -3.54
C LEU A 188 -9.30 -5.27 -3.02
N ILE A 189 -9.09 -4.98 -1.73
CA ILE A 189 -7.83 -5.16 -1.04
C ILE A 189 -7.99 -6.31 -0.05
N ASP A 190 -7.42 -7.48 -0.37
CA ASP A 190 -7.45 -8.65 0.51
C ASP A 190 -6.26 -8.62 1.47
N VAL A 191 -6.58 -8.49 2.77
CA VAL A 191 -5.62 -8.54 3.89
C VAL A 191 -5.92 -9.72 4.81
N SER A 192 -6.73 -10.68 4.37
CA SER A 192 -7.19 -11.79 5.19
C SER A 192 -6.08 -12.80 5.54
N TRP A 193 -6.19 -13.41 6.73
CA TRP A 193 -5.25 -14.43 7.19
C TRP A 193 -5.94 -15.50 8.02
N GLY A 194 -6.14 -16.67 7.44
CA GLY A 194 -6.77 -17.82 8.11
C GLY A 194 -5.97 -18.30 9.32
N GLY A 195 -6.69 -18.69 10.39
CA GLY A 195 -6.10 -19.19 11.63
C GLY A 195 -5.64 -18.13 12.62
N THR A 196 -5.84 -16.85 12.32
CA THR A 196 -5.50 -15.76 13.25
C THR A 196 -6.61 -15.54 14.28
N ARG A 197 -6.20 -15.11 15.48
CA ARG A 197 -7.11 -14.56 16.49
C ARG A 197 -7.46 -13.12 16.14
N ILE A 198 -8.33 -12.48 16.94
CA ILE A 198 -8.73 -11.09 16.70
C ILE A 198 -7.66 -10.08 17.13
N GLU A 199 -6.89 -10.41 18.15
CA GLU A 199 -5.96 -9.50 18.80
C GLU A 199 -4.90 -8.91 17.84
N PRO A 200 -4.28 -9.69 16.91
CA PRO A 200 -3.34 -9.16 15.93
C PRO A 200 -3.95 -8.14 14.95
N TRP A 201 -5.28 -8.03 14.91
CA TRP A 201 -6.01 -7.09 14.06
C TRP A 201 -6.34 -5.78 14.77
N ILE A 202 -6.00 -5.67 16.06
CA ILE A 202 -6.19 -4.48 16.88
C ILE A 202 -4.85 -3.76 16.99
N SER A 203 -4.82 -2.47 16.71
CA SER A 203 -3.58 -1.70 16.85
C SER A 203 -3.10 -1.66 18.31
N PRO A 204 -1.79 -1.58 18.59
CA PRO A 204 -1.29 -1.43 19.96
C PRO A 204 -1.89 -0.23 20.71
N ALA A 205 -2.17 0.87 20.01
CA ALA A 205 -2.83 2.04 20.58
C ALA A 205 -4.26 1.71 21.08
N GLU A 206 -5.01 0.95 20.28
CA GLU A 206 -6.37 0.52 20.65
C GLU A 206 -6.35 -0.53 21.76
N LEU A 207 -5.38 -1.46 21.78
CA LEU A 207 -5.23 -2.41 22.88
C LEU A 207 -5.09 -1.71 24.24
N GLY A 208 -4.42 -0.55 24.27
CA GLY A 208 -4.26 0.27 25.48
C GLY A 208 -5.56 0.84 26.04
N ASN A 209 -6.60 0.97 25.24
CA ASN A 209 -7.91 1.49 25.65
C ASN A 209 -8.76 0.45 26.39
N TYR A 210 -8.33 -0.81 26.44
CA TYR A 210 -9.09 -1.91 27.04
C TYR A 210 -8.31 -2.54 28.20
N PRO A 211 -8.67 -2.25 29.49
CA PRO A 211 -7.96 -2.78 30.66
C PRO A 211 -7.85 -4.30 30.68
N GLN A 212 -8.85 -5.02 30.16
CA GLN A 212 -8.85 -6.48 30.07
C GLN A 212 -7.80 -7.03 29.07
N LEU A 213 -7.25 -6.18 28.20
CA LEU A 213 -6.21 -6.53 27.23
C LEU A 213 -4.83 -5.98 27.62
N ALA A 214 -4.67 -5.50 28.86
CA ALA A 214 -3.43 -4.85 29.33
C ALA A 214 -2.20 -5.75 29.15
N GLU A 215 -2.31 -7.05 29.42
CA GLU A 215 -1.21 -7.99 29.25
C GLU A 215 -0.82 -8.16 27.77
N LEU A 216 -1.81 -8.25 26.88
CA LEU A 216 -1.55 -8.29 25.43
C LEU A 216 -0.92 -7.00 24.94
N ASN A 217 -1.38 -5.86 25.45
CA ASN A 217 -0.78 -4.56 25.12
C ASN A 217 0.69 -4.51 25.59
N ARG A 218 0.98 -4.96 26.80
CA ARG A 218 2.36 -5.03 27.32
C ARG A 218 3.24 -5.91 26.44
N GLN A 219 2.74 -7.09 26.05
CA GLN A 219 3.47 -7.99 25.15
C GLN A 219 3.71 -7.35 23.76
N ALA A 220 2.70 -6.69 23.19
CA ALA A 220 2.84 -6.00 21.91
C ALA A 220 3.92 -4.90 21.97
N GLN A 221 3.97 -4.15 23.09
CA GLN A 221 4.99 -3.11 23.29
C GLN A 221 6.41 -3.66 23.42
N LEU A 222 6.60 -4.87 23.99
CA LEU A 222 7.93 -5.51 24.06
C LEU A 222 8.49 -5.85 22.66
N PHE A 223 7.63 -6.05 21.68
CA PHE A 223 8.02 -6.36 20.32
C PHE A 223 8.04 -5.14 19.37
N ASP A 224 7.61 -3.97 19.85
CA ASP A 224 7.64 -2.73 19.05
C ASP A 224 8.99 -2.01 19.26
N PRO A 225 9.88 -1.95 18.25
CA PRO A 225 11.17 -1.26 18.36
C PRO A 225 11.06 0.24 18.69
N ALA A 226 9.92 0.86 18.42
CA ALA A 226 9.66 2.26 18.74
C ALA A 226 9.27 2.46 20.21
N SER A 227 8.84 1.39 20.90
CA SER A 227 8.38 1.50 22.28
C SER A 227 9.54 1.61 23.28
N ALA A 228 9.28 2.25 24.43
CA ALA A 228 10.24 2.28 25.55
C ALA A 228 10.48 0.87 26.12
N ALA A 229 9.43 0.05 26.19
CA ALA A 229 9.47 -1.31 26.73
C ALA A 229 10.36 -2.29 25.91
N HIS A 230 10.56 -2.03 24.63
CA HIS A 230 11.49 -2.83 23.79
C HIS A 230 12.97 -2.48 24.05
N ARG A 231 13.24 -1.26 24.55
CA ARG A 231 14.60 -0.75 24.74
C ARG A 231 15.17 -1.03 26.12
N GLU A 232 14.38 -1.54 27.05
CA GLU A 232 14.77 -2.03 28.38
C GLU A 232 15.11 -3.53 28.34
#